data_95db93217e149afdef93ab949538af47
#
_entry.id   95db93217e149afdef93ab949538af47
#
_cell.length_a   1.000
_cell.length_b   1.000
_cell.length_c   1.000
_cell.angle_alpha   90.00
_cell.angle_beta   90.00
_cell.angle_gamma   90.00
#
_symmetry.space_group_name_H-M   'P 1'
#
loop_
_entity.id
_entity.type
_entity.pdbx_description
1 polymer ?
#
loop_
_entity_poly.entity_id
_entity_poly.type
_entity_poly.pdbx_seq_one_letter_code
_entity_poly.pdbx_strand_id
1 'polypeptide(L)'
;MALALNGLFGKITGKIGDFSVRNINGKTVIAARPKHFKMSMAPQSVNTRQKFAVTSAFSKIVSGLPALNAIWSPKKPATTTARQSIFKSNFSLSSIQCPTVDNIITPYGSFWMPVMDVSINQEKLTGLLEPFNEHIDIAYNETKVSINAVVCLIGPKEATENYYSIFSLSKEVAEFDFSKQYDFEIDLTPEKVALVAKYNQQIIYLAVATKSTDNKIFHYSRPYSKISE
;
A
#
# COMPACT_ATOMS: atom_id res chain seq x y z
N MET A 1 38.57 9.23 -3.93
CA MET A 1 37.66 8.44 -3.05
C MET A 1 38.45 7.98 -1.84
N ALA A 2 38.12 8.42 -0.64
CA ALA A 2 38.82 8.01 0.59
C ALA A 2 38.03 6.84 1.22
N LEU A 3 38.72 5.75 1.54
CA LEU A 3 38.16 4.58 2.22
C LEU A 3 38.64 4.61 3.66
N ALA A 4 37.72 4.75 4.63
CA ALA A 4 38.04 4.59 6.04
C ALA A 4 37.65 3.14 6.46
N LEU A 5 38.62 2.35 6.78
CA LEU A 5 38.48 1.01 7.37
C LEU A 5 38.44 1.17 8.90
N ASN A 6 37.32 0.80 9.54
CA ASN A 6 37.10 0.67 10.97
C ASN A 6 37.98 1.62 11.84
N GLY A 7 37.70 2.91 11.77
CA GLY A 7 38.44 3.91 12.50
C GLY A 7 37.76 4.29 13.80
N LEU A 8 38.38 5.19 14.54
CA LEU A 8 38.08 5.71 15.87
C LEU A 8 36.60 6.13 16.10
N PHE A 9 35.78 6.23 15.05
CA PHE A 9 34.39 6.75 15.10
C PHE A 9 33.30 5.71 14.80
N GLY A 10 33.64 4.41 14.70
CA GLY A 10 32.66 3.37 14.41
C GLY A 10 31.99 3.50 13.00
N LYS A 11 30.80 2.90 12.83
CA LYS A 11 30.04 2.99 11.56
C LYS A 11 29.29 4.31 11.46
N ILE A 12 29.89 5.30 10.82
CA ILE A 12 29.26 6.58 10.57
C ILE A 12 28.46 6.52 9.27
N THR A 13 27.20 6.96 9.29
CA THR A 13 26.37 7.12 8.10
C THR A 13 25.61 8.43 8.16
N GLY A 14 25.37 9.08 7.01
CA GLY A 14 24.61 10.32 6.94
C GLY A 14 25.35 11.47 6.27
N LYS A 15 24.94 12.68 6.60
CA LYS A 15 25.52 13.93 6.06
C LYS A 15 26.43 14.56 7.09
N ILE A 16 27.66 14.87 6.72
CA ILE A 16 28.64 15.54 7.57
C ILE A 16 29.17 16.73 6.77
N GLY A 17 28.69 17.93 7.04
CA GLY A 17 29.04 19.13 6.30
C GLY A 17 28.83 18.93 4.77
N ASP A 18 29.89 19.13 3.99
CA ASP A 18 29.88 18.98 2.53
C ASP A 18 30.05 17.52 2.06
N PHE A 19 30.08 16.57 2.96
CA PHE A 19 30.26 15.15 2.65
C PHE A 19 29.00 14.32 2.93
N SER A 20 28.81 13.28 2.13
CA SER A 20 27.88 12.18 2.43
C SER A 20 28.68 10.94 2.78
N VAL A 21 28.33 10.30 3.90
CA VAL A 21 28.97 9.06 4.38
C VAL A 21 27.98 7.92 4.25
N ARG A 22 28.38 6.85 3.59
CA ARG A 22 27.57 5.63 3.37
C ARG A 22 28.36 4.40 3.73
N ASN A 23 27.67 3.41 4.27
CA ASN A 23 28.29 2.10 4.49
C ASN A 23 27.80 1.15 3.38
N ILE A 24 28.72 0.67 2.54
CA ILE A 24 28.44 -0.22 1.42
C ILE A 24 29.28 -1.47 1.61
N ASN A 25 28.65 -2.63 1.78
CA ASN A 25 29.32 -3.92 1.98
C ASN A 25 30.39 -3.88 3.09
N GLY A 26 30.06 -3.26 4.23
CA GLY A 26 30.98 -3.15 5.38
C GLY A 26 32.06 -2.07 5.25
N LYS A 27 32.15 -1.37 4.12
CA LYS A 27 33.11 -0.27 3.89
C LYS A 27 32.42 1.09 4.00
N THR A 28 33.02 2.00 4.76
CA THR A 28 32.56 3.39 4.83
C THR A 28 33.06 4.16 3.61
N VAL A 29 32.14 4.65 2.79
CA VAL A 29 32.44 5.47 1.61
C VAL A 29 32.07 6.91 1.92
N ILE A 30 33.03 7.83 1.78
CA ILE A 30 32.86 9.27 1.94
C ILE A 30 32.91 9.89 0.55
N ALA A 31 31.87 10.63 0.17
CA ALA A 31 31.80 11.32 -1.10
C ALA A 31 31.44 12.80 -0.88
N ALA A 32 32.08 13.70 -1.62
CA ALA A 32 31.73 15.10 -1.64
C ALA A 32 30.29 15.27 -2.17
N ARG A 33 29.52 16.14 -1.56
CA ARG A 33 28.18 16.50 -2.05
C ARG A 33 28.31 17.52 -3.18
N PRO A 34 27.60 17.29 -4.29
CA PRO A 34 27.58 18.32 -5.34
C PRO A 34 26.91 19.58 -4.78
N LYS A 35 27.59 20.74 -4.93
CA LYS A 35 27.04 22.04 -4.51
C LYS A 35 25.82 22.45 -5.30
N HIS A 36 25.77 22.05 -6.57
CA HIS A 36 24.63 22.29 -7.45
C HIS A 36 24.22 20.98 -8.12
N PHE A 37 22.95 20.66 -8.05
CA PHE A 37 22.37 19.50 -8.73
C PHE A 37 21.35 19.98 -9.76
N LYS A 38 21.66 19.82 -11.04
CA LYS A 38 20.67 20.03 -12.10
C LYS A 38 19.87 18.75 -12.29
N MET A 39 18.56 18.84 -12.07
CA MET A 39 17.68 17.70 -12.38
C MET A 39 17.64 17.49 -13.89
N SER A 40 17.83 16.25 -14.32
CA SER A 40 17.64 15.88 -15.72
C SER A 40 16.18 16.11 -16.14
N MET A 41 15.99 16.84 -17.24
CA MET A 41 14.69 17.07 -17.87
C MET A 41 14.43 16.09 -19.02
N ALA A 42 15.30 15.10 -19.24
CA ALA A 42 15.04 14.05 -20.22
C ALA A 42 13.70 13.35 -19.92
N PRO A 43 12.87 13.08 -20.94
CA PRO A 43 11.52 12.52 -20.75
C PRO A 43 11.50 11.26 -19.86
N GLN A 44 12.45 10.36 -20.06
CA GLN A 44 12.58 9.14 -19.23
C GLN A 44 12.83 9.46 -17.75
N SER A 45 13.65 10.47 -17.44
CA SER A 45 13.93 10.88 -16.07
C SER A 45 12.71 11.55 -15.43
N VAL A 46 11.95 12.31 -16.20
CA VAL A 46 10.68 12.93 -15.75
C VAL A 46 9.67 11.83 -15.46
N ASN A 47 9.44 10.92 -16.39
CA ASN A 47 8.50 9.79 -16.24
C ASN A 47 8.84 8.91 -15.04
N THR A 48 10.13 8.61 -14.83
CA THR A 48 10.57 7.82 -13.66
C THR A 48 10.25 8.53 -12.35
N ARG A 49 10.44 9.85 -12.27
CA ARG A 49 10.10 10.63 -11.07
C ARG A 49 8.60 10.69 -10.83
N GLN A 50 7.80 10.86 -11.87
CA GLN A 50 6.33 10.85 -11.78
C GLN A 50 5.84 9.48 -11.29
N LYS A 51 6.30 8.40 -11.93
CA LYS A 51 5.99 7.04 -11.50
C LYS A 51 6.42 6.77 -10.06
N PHE A 52 7.58 7.27 -9.65
CA PHE A 52 8.05 7.18 -8.27
C PHE A 52 7.10 7.89 -7.30
N ALA A 53 6.64 9.10 -7.64
CA ALA A 53 5.71 9.86 -6.82
C ALA A 53 4.37 9.12 -6.65
N VAL A 54 3.79 8.63 -7.74
CA VAL A 54 2.55 7.82 -7.73
C VAL A 54 2.70 6.59 -6.84
N THR A 55 3.73 5.78 -7.09
CA THR A 55 3.96 4.54 -6.32
C THR A 55 4.24 4.82 -4.84
N SER A 56 4.95 5.92 -4.54
CA SER A 56 5.25 6.33 -3.16
C SER A 56 3.99 6.75 -2.41
N ALA A 57 3.08 7.49 -3.07
CA ALA A 57 1.79 7.88 -2.51
C ALA A 57 0.92 6.64 -2.22
N PHE A 58 0.78 5.74 -3.19
CA PHE A 58 0.07 4.48 -3.03
C PHE A 58 0.63 3.66 -1.86
N SER A 59 1.95 3.45 -1.84
CA SER A 59 2.61 2.66 -0.78
C SER A 59 2.46 3.28 0.62
N LYS A 60 2.37 4.62 0.72
CA LYS A 60 2.10 5.32 1.98
C LYS A 60 0.71 4.98 2.50
N ILE A 61 -0.31 5.02 1.63
CA ILE A 61 -1.69 4.72 2.01
C ILE A 61 -1.85 3.25 2.41
N VAL A 62 -1.33 2.31 1.61
CA VAL A 62 -1.39 0.87 1.92
C VAL A 62 -0.69 0.57 3.25
N SER A 63 0.52 1.10 3.46
CA SER A 63 1.26 0.88 4.73
C SER A 63 0.64 1.58 5.94
N GLY A 64 -0.26 2.53 5.72
CA GLY A 64 -1.01 3.21 6.78
C GLY A 64 -2.09 2.32 7.40
N LEU A 65 -2.54 1.27 6.72
CA LEU A 65 -3.49 0.29 7.25
C LEU A 65 -2.77 -0.75 8.11
N PRO A 66 -3.08 -0.88 9.42
CA PRO A 66 -2.34 -1.73 10.35
C PRO A 66 -2.26 -3.19 9.91
N ALA A 67 -3.37 -3.76 9.42
CA ALA A 67 -3.41 -5.14 8.95
C ALA A 67 -2.50 -5.34 7.72
N LEU A 68 -2.55 -4.44 6.74
CA LEU A 68 -1.70 -4.53 5.56
C LEU A 68 -0.22 -4.33 5.90
N ASN A 69 0.08 -3.40 6.80
CA ASN A 69 1.46 -3.21 7.30
C ASN A 69 1.99 -4.49 7.95
N ALA A 70 1.19 -5.17 8.78
CA ALA A 70 1.56 -6.43 9.41
C ALA A 70 1.77 -7.55 8.38
N ILE A 71 0.91 -7.66 7.36
CA ILE A 71 1.04 -8.64 6.27
C ILE A 71 2.35 -8.47 5.50
N TRP A 72 2.75 -7.24 5.21
CA TRP A 72 3.99 -6.96 4.47
C TRP A 72 5.26 -7.06 5.32
N SER A 73 5.14 -6.97 6.65
CA SER A 73 6.29 -6.97 7.57
C SER A 73 7.10 -8.27 7.56
N PRO A 74 6.51 -9.48 7.61
CA PRO A 74 7.26 -10.74 7.58
C PRO A 74 7.97 -11.00 6.25
N LYS A 75 7.50 -10.42 5.16
CA LYS A 75 8.03 -10.63 3.81
C LYS A 75 9.14 -9.66 3.44
N LYS A 76 9.49 -8.74 4.34
CA LYS A 76 10.57 -7.77 4.12
C LYS A 76 11.92 -8.36 4.52
N PRO A 77 13.02 -8.02 3.82
CA PRO A 77 14.37 -8.20 4.36
C PRO A 77 14.54 -7.40 5.66
N ALA A 78 15.41 -7.85 6.55
CA ALA A 78 15.63 -7.23 7.88
C ALA A 78 15.89 -5.70 7.84
N THR A 79 16.48 -5.20 6.75
CA THR A 79 16.82 -3.78 6.54
C THR A 79 15.76 -2.99 5.78
N THR A 80 14.63 -3.60 5.40
CA THR A 80 13.61 -2.98 4.54
C THR A 80 12.32 -2.77 5.34
N THR A 81 11.67 -1.64 5.22
CA THR A 81 10.36 -1.39 5.83
C THR A 81 9.23 -2.03 5.00
N ALA A 82 8.07 -2.29 5.63
CA ALA A 82 6.88 -2.77 4.92
C ALA A 82 6.52 -1.86 3.73
N ARG A 83 6.56 -0.52 3.95
CA ARG A 83 6.32 0.48 2.90
C ARG A 83 7.28 0.34 1.71
N GLN A 84 8.56 0.05 1.95
CA GLN A 84 9.53 -0.16 0.87
C GLN A 84 9.25 -1.46 0.11
N SER A 85 8.78 -2.51 0.79
CA SER A 85 8.35 -3.76 0.13
C SER A 85 7.14 -3.54 -0.76
N ILE A 86 6.12 -2.83 -0.26
CA ILE A 86 4.94 -2.41 -1.04
C ILE A 86 5.36 -1.60 -2.26
N PHE A 87 6.25 -0.62 -2.06
CA PHE A 87 6.76 0.21 -3.15
C PHE A 87 7.44 -0.62 -4.25
N LYS A 88 8.36 -1.51 -3.88
CA LYS A 88 9.08 -2.36 -4.84
C LYS A 88 8.14 -3.23 -5.66
N SER A 89 7.13 -3.84 -5.01
CA SER A 89 6.15 -4.70 -5.68
C SER A 89 5.23 -3.93 -6.62
N ASN A 90 4.98 -2.64 -6.36
CA ASN A 90 4.04 -1.83 -7.11
C ASN A 90 4.70 -0.89 -8.13
N PHE A 91 6.03 -0.71 -8.11
CA PHE A 91 6.68 0.26 -9.00
C PHE A 91 6.51 -0.07 -10.48
N SER A 92 6.60 -1.34 -10.89
CA SER A 92 6.35 -1.77 -12.26
C SER A 92 4.87 -1.66 -12.67
N LEU A 93 3.97 -1.85 -11.71
CA LEU A 93 2.52 -1.92 -11.91
C LEU A 93 1.85 -0.54 -12.00
N SER A 94 2.44 0.49 -11.40
CA SER A 94 1.89 1.86 -11.44
C SER A 94 2.15 2.54 -12.79
N SER A 95 1.26 3.43 -13.21
CA SER A 95 1.49 4.33 -14.33
C SER A 95 2.29 5.57 -13.91
N ILE A 96 2.59 6.46 -14.86
CA ILE A 96 3.21 7.76 -14.59
C ILE A 96 2.21 8.79 -14.03
N GLN A 97 0.91 8.55 -14.20
CA GLN A 97 -0.15 9.50 -13.84
C GLN A 97 -0.91 9.07 -12.58
N CYS A 98 -1.20 7.77 -12.42
CA CYS A 98 -1.99 7.23 -11.32
C CYS A 98 -1.66 5.75 -11.07
N PRO A 99 -2.08 5.17 -9.94
CA PRO A 99 -2.15 3.73 -9.76
C PRO A 99 -3.06 3.08 -10.79
N THR A 100 -2.78 1.81 -11.11
CA THR A 100 -3.56 1.02 -12.08
C THR A 100 -4.27 -0.14 -11.37
N VAL A 101 -5.16 -0.82 -12.04
CA VAL A 101 -5.84 -2.03 -11.53
C VAL A 101 -4.86 -3.15 -11.14
N ASP A 102 -3.67 -3.18 -11.74
CA ASP A 102 -2.66 -4.19 -11.46
C ASP A 102 -1.93 -3.94 -10.13
N ASN A 103 -2.05 -2.74 -9.54
CA ASN A 103 -1.44 -2.46 -8.24
C ASN A 103 -2.00 -3.37 -7.16
N ILE A 104 -1.12 -3.81 -6.25
CA ILE A 104 -1.45 -4.78 -5.22
C ILE A 104 -1.33 -4.17 -3.82
N ILE A 105 -2.33 -4.44 -2.96
CA ILE A 105 -2.33 -4.01 -1.57
C ILE A 105 -1.89 -5.12 -0.60
N THR A 106 -1.90 -6.39 -1.06
CA THR A 106 -1.31 -7.53 -0.36
C THR A 106 -0.28 -8.23 -1.24
N PRO A 107 0.76 -8.87 -0.72
CA PRO A 107 1.52 -9.84 -1.49
C PRO A 107 0.59 -10.99 -1.88
N TYR A 108 0.96 -11.78 -2.89
CA TYR A 108 0.17 -12.95 -3.28
C TYR A 108 -0.09 -13.83 -2.07
N GLY A 109 -1.36 -13.85 -1.65
CA GLY A 109 -1.81 -14.42 -0.40
C GLY A 109 -2.13 -15.90 -0.47
N SER A 110 -2.69 -16.40 0.64
CA SER A 110 -2.99 -17.81 0.81
C SER A 110 -4.28 -18.26 0.10
N PHE A 111 -5.25 -17.37 -0.08
CA PHE A 111 -6.54 -17.69 -0.69
C PHE A 111 -7.03 -16.62 -1.66
N TRP A 112 -7.95 -16.97 -2.52
CA TRP A 112 -8.62 -16.02 -3.40
C TRP A 112 -9.49 -15.06 -2.58
N MET A 113 -9.64 -13.84 -3.09
CA MET A 113 -10.50 -12.87 -2.44
C MET A 113 -11.95 -13.36 -2.50
N PRO A 114 -12.60 -13.69 -1.36
CA PRO A 114 -13.95 -14.23 -1.33
C PRO A 114 -14.98 -13.09 -1.43
N VAL A 115 -14.95 -12.32 -2.52
CA VAL A 115 -15.86 -11.20 -2.75
C VAL A 115 -16.72 -11.47 -3.97
N MET A 116 -18.04 -11.40 -3.79
CA MET A 116 -18.99 -11.49 -4.89
C MET A 116 -19.19 -10.15 -5.56
N ASP A 117 -19.31 -9.09 -4.77
CA ASP A 117 -19.44 -7.72 -5.28
C ASP A 117 -18.82 -6.72 -4.31
N VAL A 118 -18.39 -5.58 -4.87
CA VAL A 118 -17.93 -4.41 -4.11
C VAL A 118 -18.21 -3.15 -4.90
N SER A 119 -18.74 -2.13 -4.23
CA SER A 119 -19.02 -0.83 -4.85
C SER A 119 -18.98 0.30 -3.81
N ILE A 120 -18.81 1.52 -4.28
CA ILE A 120 -18.99 2.72 -3.47
C ILE A 120 -20.30 3.35 -3.89
N ASN A 121 -21.27 3.38 -2.97
CA ASN A 121 -22.56 3.99 -3.14
C ASN A 121 -22.66 5.24 -2.26
N GLN A 122 -22.61 6.40 -2.88
CA GLN A 122 -22.77 7.71 -2.24
C GLN A 122 -21.92 7.91 -0.99
N GLU A 123 -22.30 7.33 0.15
CA GLU A 123 -21.68 7.56 1.46
C GLU A 123 -20.95 6.33 2.03
N LYS A 124 -21.05 5.18 1.34
CA LYS A 124 -20.55 3.91 1.86
C LYS A 124 -19.79 3.11 0.81
N LEU A 125 -18.76 2.40 1.26
CA LEU A 125 -18.22 1.25 0.57
C LEU A 125 -19.00 0.02 1.03
N THR A 126 -19.67 -0.64 0.10
CA THR A 126 -20.46 -1.85 0.36
C THR A 126 -19.86 -3.05 -0.37
N GLY A 127 -20.07 -4.23 0.16
CA GLY A 127 -19.67 -5.46 -0.53
C GLY A 127 -20.19 -6.70 0.16
N LEU A 128 -20.21 -7.79 -0.60
CA LEU A 128 -20.65 -9.10 -0.14
C LEU A 128 -19.47 -10.07 -0.18
N LEU A 129 -19.19 -10.70 0.96
CA LEU A 129 -18.19 -11.76 1.09
C LEU A 129 -18.86 -13.12 1.09
N GLU A 130 -18.25 -14.07 0.36
CA GLU A 130 -18.62 -15.49 0.40
C GLU A 130 -18.15 -16.14 1.71
N PRO A 131 -18.66 -17.33 2.07
CA PRO A 131 -18.17 -18.11 3.19
C PRO A 131 -16.67 -18.42 3.03
N PHE A 132 -15.89 -18.17 4.08
CA PHE A 132 -14.42 -18.33 4.03
C PHE A 132 -14.00 -19.78 4.12
N ASN A 133 -14.79 -20.63 4.81
CA ASN A 133 -14.51 -22.06 4.99
C ASN A 133 -14.51 -22.84 3.66
N GLU A 134 -15.05 -22.29 2.59
CA GLU A 134 -14.97 -22.84 1.25
C GLU A 134 -13.60 -22.60 0.58
N HIS A 135 -12.80 -21.67 1.12
CA HIS A 135 -11.54 -21.22 0.53
C HIS A 135 -10.31 -21.58 1.36
N ILE A 136 -10.45 -21.69 2.68
CA ILE A 136 -9.37 -21.96 3.63
C ILE A 136 -9.85 -22.78 4.83
N ASP A 137 -8.93 -23.50 5.44
CA ASP A 137 -9.15 -24.13 6.74
C ASP A 137 -9.00 -23.09 7.84
N ILE A 138 -10.10 -22.77 8.52
CA ILE A 138 -10.14 -21.81 9.62
C ILE A 138 -9.71 -22.48 10.91
N ALA A 139 -8.68 -21.95 11.55
CA ALA A 139 -8.24 -22.44 12.86
C ALA A 139 -9.23 -22.01 13.96
N TYR A 140 -9.38 -22.81 15.01
CA TYR A 140 -10.35 -22.57 16.11
C TYR A 140 -10.14 -21.22 16.84
N ASN A 141 -8.95 -20.66 16.77
CA ASN A 141 -8.60 -19.37 17.40
C ASN A 141 -8.70 -18.16 16.44
N GLU A 142 -9.08 -18.39 15.19
CA GLU A 142 -9.43 -17.31 14.26
C GLU A 142 -10.88 -16.89 14.52
N THR A 143 -11.05 -15.68 15.01
CA THR A 143 -12.36 -15.17 15.46
C THR A 143 -12.71 -13.82 14.87
N LYS A 144 -11.75 -13.17 14.20
CA LYS A 144 -11.92 -11.82 13.67
C LYS A 144 -11.56 -11.76 12.19
N VAL A 145 -12.21 -10.84 11.49
CA VAL A 145 -11.87 -10.48 10.11
C VAL A 145 -11.56 -8.99 10.03
N SER A 146 -10.48 -8.66 9.34
CA SER A 146 -10.13 -7.28 8.99
C SER A 146 -10.35 -7.09 7.49
N ILE A 147 -11.29 -6.22 7.13
CA ILE A 147 -11.58 -5.81 5.75
C ILE A 147 -10.83 -4.52 5.50
N ASN A 148 -9.99 -4.48 4.48
CA ASN A 148 -9.14 -3.34 4.17
C ASN A 148 -9.34 -2.94 2.72
N ALA A 149 -9.68 -1.68 2.49
CA ALA A 149 -9.85 -1.14 1.16
C ALA A 149 -8.94 0.07 0.94
N VAL A 150 -8.44 0.19 -0.27
CA VAL A 150 -7.78 1.40 -0.78
C VAL A 150 -8.56 1.83 -2.02
N VAL A 151 -8.98 3.07 -2.04
CA VAL A 151 -9.75 3.65 -3.15
C VAL A 151 -8.88 4.68 -3.86
N CYS A 152 -8.69 4.49 -5.14
CA CYS A 152 -8.03 5.44 -6.01
C CYS A 152 -9.06 6.07 -6.94
N LEU A 153 -9.26 7.38 -6.82
CA LEU A 153 -10.14 8.18 -7.65
C LEU A 153 -9.33 8.75 -8.82
N ILE A 154 -9.87 8.69 -10.03
CA ILE A 154 -9.16 9.06 -11.26
C ILE A 154 -10.05 9.92 -12.15
N GLY A 155 -9.41 10.81 -12.93
CA GLY A 155 -10.12 11.65 -13.88
C GLY A 155 -11.00 12.69 -13.19
N PRO A 156 -10.40 13.78 -12.69
CA PRO A 156 -11.16 14.82 -12.03
C PRO A 156 -12.17 15.47 -12.99
N LYS A 157 -13.32 15.86 -12.47
CA LYS A 157 -14.36 16.59 -13.21
C LYS A 157 -13.93 18.02 -13.51
N GLU A 158 -13.08 18.60 -12.66
CA GLU A 158 -12.56 19.96 -12.79
C GLU A 158 -11.04 19.95 -12.99
N ALA A 159 -10.53 20.80 -13.88
CA ALA A 159 -9.11 20.88 -14.18
C ALA A 159 -8.23 21.41 -13.01
N THR A 160 -8.84 21.99 -12.00
CA THR A 160 -8.16 22.48 -10.79
C THR A 160 -7.78 21.37 -9.81
N GLU A 161 -8.39 20.21 -9.93
CA GLU A 161 -8.13 19.06 -9.05
C GLU A 161 -6.92 18.24 -9.54
N ASN A 162 -6.30 17.51 -8.62
CA ASN A 162 -5.24 16.56 -8.96
C ASN A 162 -5.78 15.46 -9.86
N TYR A 163 -4.97 14.94 -10.79
CA TYR A 163 -5.36 13.87 -11.71
C TYR A 163 -5.92 12.62 -11.01
N TYR A 164 -5.44 12.33 -9.81
CA TYR A 164 -5.93 11.25 -8.97
C TYR A 164 -5.89 11.64 -7.49
N SER A 165 -6.70 10.96 -6.70
CA SER A 165 -6.66 11.00 -5.24
C SER A 165 -6.78 9.60 -4.66
N ILE A 166 -6.16 9.35 -3.49
CA ILE A 166 -6.16 8.02 -2.86
C ILE A 166 -6.51 8.17 -1.38
N PHE A 167 -7.39 7.29 -0.91
CA PHE A 167 -7.66 7.14 0.52
C PHE A 167 -7.84 5.66 0.90
N SER A 168 -7.82 5.40 2.19
CA SER A 168 -8.01 4.05 2.72
C SER A 168 -9.23 3.98 3.63
N LEU A 169 -9.80 2.77 3.70
CA LEU A 169 -10.90 2.40 4.57
C LEU A 169 -10.57 1.06 5.23
N SER A 170 -11.03 0.85 6.44
CA SER A 170 -10.91 -0.45 7.11
C SER A 170 -12.08 -0.69 8.05
N LYS A 171 -12.45 -1.96 8.18
CA LYS A 171 -13.44 -2.43 9.14
C LYS A 171 -12.92 -3.71 9.79
N GLU A 172 -13.02 -3.78 11.10
CA GLU A 172 -12.77 -4.99 11.86
C GLU A 172 -14.09 -5.58 12.34
N VAL A 173 -14.27 -6.87 12.12
CA VAL A 173 -15.44 -7.62 12.57
C VAL A 173 -14.96 -8.64 13.58
N ALA A 174 -15.42 -8.51 14.83
CA ALA A 174 -15.18 -9.47 15.89
C ALA A 174 -16.26 -10.57 15.84
N GLU A 175 -15.93 -11.76 16.34
CA GLU A 175 -16.83 -12.91 16.39
C GLU A 175 -17.43 -13.24 15.02
N PHE A 176 -16.55 -13.26 13.99
CA PHE A 176 -16.97 -13.48 12.62
C PHE A 176 -17.36 -14.94 12.37
N ASP A 177 -18.54 -15.15 11.78
CA ASP A 177 -19.00 -16.47 11.34
C ASP A 177 -18.47 -16.78 9.93
N PHE A 178 -17.39 -17.53 9.85
CA PHE A 178 -16.72 -17.89 8.62
C PHE A 178 -17.51 -18.83 7.70
N SER A 179 -18.62 -19.40 8.19
CA SER A 179 -19.47 -20.33 7.45
C SER A 179 -20.59 -19.65 6.68
N LYS A 180 -20.78 -18.34 6.86
CA LYS A 180 -21.87 -17.57 6.26
C LYS A 180 -21.36 -16.47 5.34
N GLN A 181 -22.21 -16.09 4.42
CA GLN A 181 -22.04 -14.85 3.66
C GLN A 181 -22.10 -13.64 4.61
N TYR A 182 -21.33 -12.63 4.29
CA TYR A 182 -21.27 -11.42 5.11
C TYR A 182 -21.37 -10.15 4.25
N ASP A 183 -22.45 -9.40 4.44
CA ASP A 183 -22.61 -8.07 3.89
C ASP A 183 -21.85 -7.06 4.74
N PHE A 184 -20.90 -6.38 4.13
CA PHE A 184 -20.16 -5.33 4.84
C PHE A 184 -20.44 -3.95 4.28
N GLU A 185 -20.52 -2.99 5.20
CA GLU A 185 -20.60 -1.57 4.91
C GLU A 185 -19.49 -0.85 5.67
N ILE A 186 -18.82 0.10 5.01
CA ILE A 186 -17.84 0.99 5.61
C ILE A 186 -18.24 2.42 5.25
N ASP A 187 -18.62 3.20 6.26
CA ASP A 187 -19.03 4.59 6.07
C ASP A 187 -17.85 5.45 5.61
N LEU A 188 -18.09 6.31 4.64
CA LEU A 188 -17.17 7.35 4.22
C LEU A 188 -17.38 8.60 5.10
N THR A 189 -16.27 9.23 5.48
CA THR A 189 -16.40 10.55 6.12
C THR A 189 -16.94 11.57 5.10
N PRO A 190 -17.60 12.66 5.56
CA PRO A 190 -18.13 13.69 4.64
C PRO A 190 -17.09 14.24 3.67
N GLU A 191 -15.83 14.34 4.10
CA GLU A 191 -14.71 14.76 3.26
C GLU A 191 -14.42 13.76 2.12
N LYS A 192 -14.49 12.45 2.41
CA LYS A 192 -14.30 11.40 1.40
C LYS A 192 -15.47 11.34 0.42
N VAL A 193 -16.70 11.54 0.91
CA VAL A 193 -17.91 11.65 0.06
C VAL A 193 -17.74 12.81 -0.92
N ALA A 194 -17.38 14.00 -0.42
CA ALA A 194 -17.13 15.16 -1.26
C ALA A 194 -15.97 14.93 -2.26
N LEU A 195 -14.98 14.14 -1.85
CA LEU A 195 -13.85 13.79 -2.70
C LEU A 195 -14.27 12.83 -3.83
N VAL A 196 -15.04 11.78 -3.53
CA VAL A 196 -15.57 10.83 -4.52
C VAL A 196 -16.37 11.57 -5.59
N ALA A 197 -17.21 12.52 -5.19
CA ALA A 197 -18.06 13.30 -6.10
C ALA A 197 -17.27 14.11 -7.15
N LYS A 198 -15.99 14.41 -6.90
CA LYS A 198 -15.12 15.20 -7.78
C LYS A 198 -14.48 14.41 -8.92
N TYR A 199 -14.57 13.09 -8.93
CA TYR A 199 -13.89 12.23 -9.90
C TYR A 199 -14.89 11.40 -10.71
N ASN A 200 -14.46 10.98 -11.91
CA ASN A 200 -15.30 10.23 -12.84
C ASN A 200 -15.17 8.72 -12.67
N GLN A 201 -13.99 8.25 -12.25
CA GLN A 201 -13.70 6.82 -12.14
C GLN A 201 -13.02 6.51 -10.81
N GLN A 202 -13.20 5.29 -10.36
CA GLN A 202 -12.57 4.79 -9.16
C GLN A 202 -12.03 3.37 -9.34
N ILE A 203 -10.88 3.11 -8.73
CA ILE A 203 -10.35 1.76 -8.56
C ILE A 203 -10.45 1.42 -7.07
N ILE A 204 -11.16 0.35 -6.78
CA ILE A 204 -11.29 -0.19 -5.43
C ILE A 204 -10.34 -1.38 -5.32
N TYR A 205 -9.34 -1.28 -4.45
CA TYR A 205 -8.49 -2.41 -4.05
C TYR A 205 -9.01 -2.94 -2.73
N LEU A 206 -9.23 -4.25 -2.64
CA LEU A 206 -9.78 -4.88 -1.46
C LEU A 206 -8.88 -6.02 -0.98
N ALA A 207 -8.75 -6.17 0.33
CA ALA A 207 -8.09 -7.28 0.96
C ALA A 207 -8.76 -7.62 2.29
N VAL A 208 -8.83 -8.91 2.56
CA VAL A 208 -9.34 -9.44 3.84
C VAL A 208 -8.23 -10.19 4.54
N ALA A 209 -8.21 -10.10 5.86
CA ALA A 209 -7.30 -10.87 6.69
C ALA A 209 -8.05 -11.47 7.87
N THR A 210 -7.79 -12.74 8.16
CA THR A 210 -8.30 -13.41 9.35
C THR A 210 -7.35 -13.20 10.51
N LYS A 211 -7.89 -13.04 11.70
CA LYS A 211 -7.12 -12.73 12.91
C LYS A 211 -7.59 -13.56 14.10
N SER A 212 -6.66 -13.83 15.00
CA SER A 212 -6.98 -14.32 16.33
C SER A 212 -7.55 -13.24 17.24
N THR A 213 -8.01 -13.63 18.41
CA THR A 213 -8.36 -12.71 19.52
C THR A 213 -7.25 -11.74 19.84
N ASP A 214 -5.98 -12.16 19.76
CA ASP A 214 -4.77 -11.36 20.02
C ASP A 214 -4.32 -10.52 18.81
N ASN A 215 -5.19 -10.39 17.78
CA ASN A 215 -4.91 -9.64 16.55
C ASN A 215 -3.75 -10.18 15.69
N LYS A 216 -3.30 -11.41 15.92
CA LYS A 216 -2.34 -12.07 15.05
C LYS A 216 -3.02 -12.48 13.75
N ILE A 217 -2.42 -12.14 12.61
CA ILE A 217 -2.93 -12.51 11.28
C ILE A 217 -2.54 -13.96 10.99
N PHE A 218 -3.51 -14.77 10.57
CA PHE A 218 -3.34 -16.15 10.14
C PHE A 218 -3.32 -16.24 8.62
N HIS A 219 -4.39 -15.80 8.00
CA HIS A 219 -4.55 -15.83 6.57
C HIS A 219 -4.86 -14.43 6.02
N TYR A 220 -4.57 -14.21 4.76
CA TYR A 220 -4.98 -13.01 4.04
C TYR A 220 -5.23 -13.33 2.56
N SER A 221 -6.15 -12.60 1.96
CA SER A 221 -6.54 -12.79 0.57
C SER A 221 -5.44 -12.36 -0.40
N ARG A 222 -5.50 -12.93 -1.62
CA ARG A 222 -4.77 -12.41 -2.78
C ARG A 222 -5.22 -10.97 -3.09
N PRO A 223 -4.39 -10.22 -3.83
CA PRO A 223 -4.80 -8.91 -4.31
C PRO A 223 -6.09 -8.99 -5.12
N TYR A 224 -6.98 -8.05 -4.87
CA TYR A 224 -8.21 -7.86 -5.63
C TYR A 224 -8.37 -6.38 -5.98
N SER A 225 -8.81 -6.10 -7.18
CA SER A 225 -9.11 -4.75 -7.63
C SER A 225 -10.30 -4.75 -8.59
N LYS A 226 -11.10 -3.70 -8.54
CA LYS A 226 -12.26 -3.46 -9.41
C LYS A 226 -12.27 -2.01 -9.85
N ILE A 227 -12.48 -1.77 -11.15
CA ILE A 227 -12.80 -0.43 -11.67
C ILE A 227 -14.32 -0.25 -11.60
N SER A 228 -14.74 0.94 -11.20
CA SER A 228 -16.12 1.39 -11.21
C SER A 228 -16.18 2.81 -11.78
N GLU A 229 -17.19 3.09 -12.56
CA GLU A 229 -17.51 4.40 -13.12
C GLU A 229 -18.53 5.14 -12.26
#